data_26ceba93f0d657fb462b3ec12884792c
#
_entry.id   26ceba93f0d657fb462b3ec12884792c
#
_cell.length_a   1.000
_cell.length_b   1.000
_cell.length_c   1.000
_cell.angle_alpha   90.00
_cell.angle_beta   90.00
_cell.angle_gamma   90.00
#
_symmetry.space_group_name_H-M   'P 1'
#
loop_
_entity.id
_entity.type
_entity.pdbx_description
1 polymer ?
#
loop_
_entity_poly.entity_id
_entity_poly.type
_entity_poly.pdbx_seq_one_letter_code
_entity_poly.pdbx_strand_id
1 'polypeptide(L)'
;MAISIDPDTGVKIFDTRAAKASEKIRGHGYEINPDLALKTLPDPPAGAKFDAVEQAKYKEFKEHRRGAADYMAMEGEFATYLEDHYSEPPVERESLVDECEILVIGAGFAGLLLWYRLKEAGFTDVRFCEKGGDVGGTWYWNRYPGIACDVESYSYLPLLEEMEYFPTMKFASGFEILEYCQAMATKFGFYDKCLFHTTVERTDWDETSGRWTVHTDRGDAMRARYVILANGILTSPKLARIDGMETFAGDSFHTSRWRYDVDLEGKTVGIIGTGATAVQAIPELAKIVGDLYVFQRTPSSIDVRDQRATLNEEIENWQTEPGWARARRKRFSRISAGRTAIQANDDYLAGRVDDFKERKKHARKLTPAELVEKQLDSNFRIMEQIRARVDAIVEDPETAAALKPYYPYGCKRPTFHDEYLPAFNLPHVHLVDTAPMGVTNINEQGVVHDHTEYPLDVLIYATGFQWMATSTFNMIAGRGGKTLSEKWQTEGTKTFLGLHSNGFPNLFIVSGPQGGGGSFNFTDAIETHGEYIVWMLSKMRDEGHDVVDITEQAEIQYAEHCRDADVATAPLRDCLSYYNGHGDAEPGSLAYYGGGNWHKFRIRAQETLDPYVFGSG
;
A
#
# COMPACT_ATOMS: atom_id res chain seq x y z
N MET A 1 14.83 -3.29 22.85
CA MET A 1 13.85 -4.41 22.70
C MET A 1 14.64 -5.69 22.71
N ALA A 2 14.30 -6.65 23.55
CA ALA A 2 14.98 -7.94 23.51
C ALA A 2 14.39 -8.79 22.37
N ILE A 3 15.23 -9.13 21.40
CA ILE A 3 14.90 -10.13 20.40
C ILE A 3 15.15 -11.49 21.07
N SER A 4 14.09 -12.28 21.27
CA SER A 4 14.25 -13.68 21.64
C SER A 4 14.26 -14.53 20.36
N ILE A 5 15.14 -15.50 20.29
CA ILE A 5 15.12 -16.50 19.23
C ILE A 5 14.35 -17.68 19.79
N ASP A 6 13.33 -18.13 19.07
CA ASP A 6 12.63 -19.38 19.42
C ASP A 6 13.66 -20.53 19.36
N PRO A 7 13.89 -21.22 20.47
CA PRO A 7 14.92 -22.25 20.54
C PRO A 7 14.63 -23.45 19.65
N ASP A 8 13.36 -23.68 19.27
CA ASP A 8 12.96 -24.86 18.48
C ASP A 8 12.91 -24.57 16.98
N THR A 9 12.64 -23.33 16.59
CA THR A 9 12.46 -22.93 15.19
C THR A 9 13.55 -22.02 14.66
N GLY A 10 14.39 -21.42 15.54
CA GLY A 10 15.39 -20.42 15.16
C GLY A 10 14.81 -19.07 14.72
N VAL A 11 13.50 -18.89 14.81
CA VAL A 11 12.81 -17.66 14.43
C VAL A 11 13.11 -16.58 15.46
N LYS A 12 13.49 -15.40 14.99
CA LYS A 12 13.59 -14.23 15.85
C LYS A 12 12.18 -13.81 16.27
N ILE A 13 11.80 -14.11 17.48
CA ILE A 13 10.56 -13.64 18.08
C ILE A 13 10.84 -12.23 18.58
N PHE A 14 10.29 -11.24 17.89
CA PHE A 14 10.22 -9.90 18.47
C PHE A 14 9.37 -9.99 19.74
N ASP A 15 9.90 -9.41 20.80
CA ASP A 15 9.16 -9.31 22.04
C ASP A 15 7.79 -8.68 21.75
N THR A 16 6.78 -9.51 21.69
CA THR A 16 5.37 -9.14 21.48
C THR A 16 4.82 -8.31 22.64
N ARG A 17 5.69 -7.68 23.47
CA ARG A 17 5.25 -6.74 24.49
C ARG A 17 4.43 -5.61 23.89
N ALA A 18 4.66 -5.26 22.61
CA ALA A 18 3.78 -4.33 21.92
C ALA A 18 2.39 -4.93 21.63
N ALA A 19 2.29 -6.20 21.22
CA ALA A 19 1.01 -6.89 21.11
C ALA A 19 0.41 -7.17 22.50
N LYS A 20 1.26 -7.48 23.49
CA LYS A 20 0.86 -7.60 24.89
C LYS A 20 0.67 -6.26 25.59
N ALA A 21 1.23 -5.17 25.08
CA ALA A 21 0.87 -3.83 25.51
C ALA A 21 -0.57 -3.51 25.10
N SER A 22 -1.02 -3.90 23.90
CA SER A 22 -2.44 -3.76 23.56
C SER A 22 -3.35 -4.60 24.47
N GLU A 23 -2.89 -5.74 25.01
CA GLU A 23 -3.60 -6.50 26.05
C GLU A 23 -3.45 -5.89 27.46
N LYS A 24 -2.37 -5.15 27.74
CA LYS A 24 -2.12 -4.48 29.03
C LYS A 24 -2.67 -3.07 29.12
N ILE A 25 -3.05 -2.46 27.99
CA ILE A 25 -3.61 -1.10 27.97
C ILE A 25 -5.10 -1.15 28.40
N ARG A 26 -5.33 -1.51 29.63
CA ARG A 26 -6.57 -1.24 30.35
C ARG A 26 -6.38 0.02 31.19
N GLY A 27 -5.97 1.14 30.53
CA GLY A 27 -5.49 2.31 31.28
C GLY A 27 -6.59 3.14 31.91
N HIS A 28 -7.61 3.57 31.18
CA HIS A 28 -8.55 4.59 31.69
C HIS A 28 -10.03 4.22 31.66
N GLY A 29 -10.38 2.95 31.40
CA GLY A 29 -11.78 2.50 31.43
C GLY A 29 -12.63 3.02 30.26
N TYR A 30 -12.01 3.58 29.24
CA TYR A 30 -12.70 3.92 28.00
C TYR A 30 -12.76 2.69 27.09
N GLU A 31 -13.95 2.17 26.93
CA GLU A 31 -14.23 1.13 25.93
C GLU A 31 -15.04 1.75 24.80
N ILE A 32 -14.61 1.53 23.56
CA ILE A 32 -15.42 1.87 22.40
C ILE A 32 -16.58 0.89 22.36
N ASN A 33 -17.80 1.42 22.41
CA ASN A 33 -18.99 0.57 22.43
C ASN A 33 -19.11 -0.25 21.12
N PRO A 34 -18.94 -1.57 21.15
CA PRO A 34 -19.00 -2.41 19.96
C PRO A 34 -20.40 -2.47 19.32
N ASP A 35 -21.45 -2.17 20.07
CA ASP A 35 -22.83 -2.17 19.57
C ASP A 35 -23.10 -0.99 18.62
N LEU A 36 -22.26 0.06 18.66
CA LEU A 36 -22.31 1.18 17.71
C LEU A 36 -21.68 0.82 16.35
N ALA A 37 -20.93 -0.27 16.25
CA ALA A 37 -20.38 -0.74 15.00
C ALA A 37 -21.51 -1.36 14.16
N LEU A 38 -22.05 -0.60 13.24
CA LEU A 38 -22.99 -1.13 12.24
C LEU A 38 -22.26 -2.14 11.35
N LYS A 39 -22.68 -3.39 11.37
CA LYS A 39 -22.09 -4.49 10.57
C LYS A 39 -22.53 -4.49 9.11
N THR A 40 -23.45 -3.60 8.74
CA THR A 40 -23.91 -3.39 7.37
C THR A 40 -24.07 -1.90 7.12
N LEU A 41 -23.85 -1.48 5.88
CA LEU A 41 -24.16 -0.09 5.50
C LEU A 41 -25.67 0.14 5.55
N PRO A 42 -26.12 1.29 6.04
CA PRO A 42 -27.53 1.71 5.93
C PRO A 42 -27.96 1.83 4.46
N ASP A 43 -29.25 1.71 4.19
CA ASP A 43 -29.78 2.00 2.87
C ASP A 43 -29.58 3.49 2.53
N PRO A 44 -29.28 3.82 1.26
CA PRO A 44 -29.20 5.21 0.84
C PRO A 44 -30.58 5.87 0.95
N PRO A 45 -30.65 7.19 1.17
CA PRO A 45 -31.91 7.92 1.22
C PRO A 45 -32.78 7.62 -0.02
N ALA A 46 -34.07 7.41 0.19
CA ALA A 46 -35.01 7.07 -0.89
C ALA A 46 -35.01 8.16 -1.97
N GLY A 47 -34.81 7.78 -3.23
CA GLY A 47 -34.78 8.70 -4.36
C GLY A 47 -33.46 9.46 -4.54
N ALA A 48 -32.43 9.16 -3.77
CA ALA A 48 -31.10 9.77 -3.93
C ALA A 48 -30.55 9.51 -5.35
N LYS A 49 -30.15 10.61 -6.02
CA LYS A 49 -29.56 10.60 -7.38
C LYS A 49 -28.41 11.57 -7.44
N PHE A 50 -27.42 11.25 -8.26
CA PHE A 50 -26.30 12.12 -8.54
C PHE A 50 -26.72 13.18 -9.59
N ASP A 51 -27.55 14.11 -9.18
CA ASP A 51 -28.05 15.20 -10.00
C ASP A 51 -27.18 16.47 -9.90
N ALA A 52 -27.61 17.55 -10.54
CA ALA A 52 -26.86 18.81 -10.56
C ALA A 52 -26.66 19.43 -9.17
N VAL A 53 -27.56 19.18 -8.21
CA VAL A 53 -27.46 19.69 -6.84
C VAL A 53 -26.35 18.94 -6.09
N GLU A 54 -26.33 17.62 -6.20
CA GLU A 54 -25.29 16.80 -5.58
C GLU A 54 -23.91 17.03 -6.23
N GLN A 55 -23.86 17.20 -7.56
CA GLN A 55 -22.62 17.60 -8.24
C GLN A 55 -22.08 18.93 -7.72
N ALA A 56 -22.95 19.89 -7.45
CA ALA A 56 -22.55 21.18 -6.87
C ALA A 56 -21.94 21.00 -5.46
N LYS A 57 -22.51 20.16 -4.59
CA LYS A 57 -21.95 19.84 -3.27
C LYS A 57 -20.58 19.20 -3.37
N TYR A 58 -20.38 18.24 -4.27
CA TYR A 58 -19.07 17.63 -4.50
C TYR A 58 -18.03 18.65 -4.98
N LYS A 59 -18.43 19.57 -5.86
CA LYS A 59 -17.57 20.64 -6.34
C LYS A 59 -17.19 21.61 -5.22
N GLU A 60 -18.16 22.08 -4.44
CA GLU A 60 -17.95 22.94 -3.28
C GLU A 60 -17.01 22.30 -2.26
N PHE A 61 -17.26 21.03 -1.91
CA PHE A 61 -16.39 20.26 -1.02
C PHE A 61 -14.95 20.17 -1.53
N LYS A 62 -14.78 19.89 -2.84
CA LYS A 62 -13.46 19.82 -3.48
C LYS A 62 -12.75 21.18 -3.42
N GLU A 63 -13.45 22.27 -3.74
CA GLU A 63 -12.89 23.61 -3.70
C GLU A 63 -12.51 24.03 -2.29
N HIS A 64 -13.39 23.78 -1.31
CA HIS A 64 -13.11 24.07 0.10
C HIS A 64 -11.89 23.30 0.64
N ARG A 65 -11.59 22.11 0.12
CA ARG A 65 -10.48 21.26 0.59
C ARG A 65 -9.30 21.21 -0.37
N ARG A 66 -9.21 22.15 -1.31
CA ARG A 66 -8.13 22.30 -2.29
C ARG A 66 -6.94 23.07 -1.70
N GLY A 67 -6.46 22.71 -0.52
CA GLY A 67 -5.22 23.27 0.01
C GLY A 67 -4.01 22.65 -0.69
N ALA A 68 -3.00 23.46 -0.98
CA ALA A 68 -1.70 22.93 -1.38
C ALA A 68 -1.09 22.20 -0.18
N ALA A 69 -0.94 20.88 -0.29
CA ALA A 69 -0.08 20.18 0.65
C ALA A 69 1.36 20.37 0.17
N ASP A 70 2.11 21.20 0.87
CA ASP A 70 3.55 21.24 0.69
C ASP A 70 4.19 20.13 1.53
N TYR A 71 5.20 19.47 0.96
CA TYR A 71 5.92 18.38 1.60
C TYR A 71 7.39 18.71 1.63
N MET A 72 8.05 18.33 2.70
CA MET A 72 9.47 18.51 2.86
C MET A 72 10.22 17.19 2.79
N ALA A 73 11.49 17.25 2.41
CA ALA A 73 12.41 16.14 2.56
C ALA A 73 12.67 15.89 4.05
N MET A 74 12.80 14.61 4.43
CA MET A 74 13.20 14.23 5.78
C MET A 74 14.71 14.24 5.87
N GLU A 75 15.26 15.43 6.04
CA GLU A 75 16.71 15.71 6.13
C GLU A 75 17.01 16.50 7.39
N GLY A 76 18.28 16.62 7.77
CA GLY A 76 18.70 17.35 8.97
C GLY A 76 18.08 16.75 10.24
N GLU A 77 17.43 17.55 11.05
CA GLU A 77 16.75 17.11 12.29
C GLU A 77 15.59 16.14 12.04
N PHE A 78 14.94 16.21 10.87
CA PHE A 78 13.85 15.28 10.50
C PHE A 78 14.35 13.96 9.90
N ALA A 79 15.65 13.75 9.76
CA ALA A 79 16.21 12.47 9.29
C ALA A 79 15.87 11.31 10.24
N THR A 80 15.68 11.59 11.53
CA THR A 80 15.27 10.61 12.54
C THR A 80 13.96 9.92 12.20
N TYR A 81 13.09 10.56 11.42
CA TYR A 81 11.83 9.95 10.95
C TYR A 81 12.02 8.88 9.85
N LEU A 82 13.27 8.67 9.41
CA LEU A 82 13.64 7.61 8.47
C LEU A 82 14.44 6.49 9.14
N GLU A 83 14.91 6.69 10.38
CA GLU A 83 15.73 5.71 11.09
C GLU A 83 14.99 4.41 11.36
N ASP A 84 15.74 3.31 11.39
CA ASP A 84 15.24 2.01 11.79
C ASP A 84 15.32 1.83 13.29
N HIS A 85 14.21 2.08 13.98
CA HIS A 85 14.10 1.91 15.44
C HIS A 85 13.71 0.47 15.85
N TYR A 86 13.58 -0.45 14.89
CA TYR A 86 12.99 -1.77 15.12
C TYR A 86 14.02 -2.90 15.15
N SER A 87 15.27 -2.60 14.82
CA SER A 87 16.35 -3.56 14.80
C SER A 87 17.57 -3.04 15.54
N GLU A 88 18.46 -3.96 15.92
CA GLU A 88 19.78 -3.59 16.40
C GLU A 88 20.56 -2.85 15.30
N PRO A 89 21.48 -1.94 15.68
CA PRO A 89 22.33 -1.27 14.69
C PRO A 89 23.02 -2.27 13.75
N PRO A 90 23.27 -1.89 12.50
CA PRO A 90 23.92 -2.77 11.54
C PRO A 90 25.31 -3.17 12.01
N VAL A 91 25.59 -4.47 11.88
CA VAL A 91 26.94 -5.00 12.16
C VAL A 91 27.91 -4.42 11.12
N GLU A 92 29.05 -3.91 11.58
CA GLU A 92 30.13 -3.48 10.68
C GLU A 92 30.65 -4.67 9.87
N ARG A 93 30.80 -4.47 8.58
CA ARG A 93 31.37 -5.42 7.63
C ARG A 93 32.19 -4.71 6.56
N GLU A 94 33.11 -5.42 5.97
CA GLU A 94 33.78 -4.92 4.78
C GLU A 94 32.81 -4.80 3.59
N SER A 95 33.12 -3.87 2.68
CA SER A 95 32.38 -3.72 1.43
C SER A 95 32.52 -4.96 0.55
N LEU A 96 31.45 -5.34 -0.10
CA LEU A 96 31.38 -6.49 -0.99
C LEU A 96 31.70 -6.07 -2.43
N VAL A 97 32.67 -6.76 -3.02
CA VAL A 97 32.90 -6.76 -4.47
C VAL A 97 32.59 -8.18 -4.94
N ASP A 98 31.40 -8.39 -5.42
CA ASP A 98 30.82 -9.71 -5.66
C ASP A 98 30.07 -9.74 -7.00
N GLU A 99 29.79 -10.95 -7.49
CA GLU A 99 28.98 -11.14 -8.70
C GLU A 99 27.92 -12.21 -8.40
N CYS A 100 26.69 -11.98 -8.88
CA CYS A 100 25.59 -12.92 -8.81
C CYS A 100 24.78 -12.94 -10.11
N GLU A 101 24.00 -14.00 -10.32
CA GLU A 101 23.12 -14.04 -11.48
C GLU A 101 21.98 -13.05 -11.35
N ILE A 102 21.32 -13.00 -10.19
CA ILE A 102 20.13 -12.17 -9.94
C ILE A 102 20.32 -11.37 -8.65
N LEU A 103 20.15 -10.05 -8.74
CA LEU A 103 20.08 -9.17 -7.58
C LEU A 103 18.68 -8.59 -7.46
N VAL A 104 18.09 -8.73 -6.28
CA VAL A 104 16.72 -8.25 -5.97
C VAL A 104 16.78 -7.18 -4.90
N ILE A 105 16.09 -6.07 -5.13
CA ILE A 105 16.03 -4.94 -4.19
C ILE A 105 14.71 -4.97 -3.45
N GLY A 106 14.75 -5.31 -2.17
CA GLY A 106 13.62 -5.37 -1.25
C GLY A 106 13.28 -6.78 -0.76
N ALA A 107 13.00 -6.90 0.55
CA ALA A 107 12.67 -8.13 1.27
C ALA A 107 11.24 -8.12 1.86
N GLY A 108 10.31 -7.40 1.24
CA GLY A 108 8.88 -7.51 1.52
C GLY A 108 8.26 -8.74 0.86
N PHE A 109 6.92 -8.84 0.82
CA PHE A 109 6.23 -9.96 0.14
C PHE A 109 6.70 -10.17 -1.30
N ALA A 110 7.05 -9.11 -2.03
CA ALA A 110 7.54 -9.23 -3.40
C ALA A 110 8.86 -10.01 -3.45
N GLY A 111 9.82 -9.67 -2.59
CA GLY A 111 11.10 -10.38 -2.50
C GLY A 111 10.94 -11.83 -2.03
N LEU A 112 10.13 -12.06 -0.99
CA LEU A 112 9.88 -13.40 -0.43
C LEU A 112 9.21 -14.34 -1.44
N LEU A 113 8.17 -13.87 -2.13
CA LEU A 113 7.48 -14.64 -3.19
C LEU A 113 8.38 -14.90 -4.38
N LEU A 114 9.14 -13.90 -4.78
CA LEU A 114 10.07 -14.04 -5.90
C LEU A 114 11.15 -15.08 -5.58
N TRP A 115 11.72 -15.06 -4.36
CA TRP A 115 12.67 -16.07 -3.92
C TRP A 115 12.09 -17.48 -3.97
N TYR A 116 10.89 -17.66 -3.42
CA TYR A 116 10.20 -18.95 -3.48
C TYR A 116 10.11 -19.46 -4.92
N ARG A 117 9.64 -18.63 -5.85
CA ARG A 117 9.47 -18.99 -7.27
C ARG A 117 10.79 -19.20 -8.01
N LEU A 118 11.80 -18.37 -7.75
CA LEU A 118 13.15 -18.55 -8.33
C LEU A 118 13.77 -19.86 -7.89
N LYS A 119 13.65 -20.19 -6.60
CA LYS A 119 14.16 -21.45 -6.04
C LYS A 119 13.47 -22.67 -6.66
N GLU A 120 12.14 -22.64 -6.82
CA GLU A 120 11.39 -23.70 -7.52
C GLU A 120 11.87 -23.88 -8.97
N ALA A 121 12.22 -22.79 -9.66
CA ALA A 121 12.74 -22.83 -11.03
C ALA A 121 14.25 -23.16 -11.13
N GLY A 122 14.91 -23.41 -10.01
CA GLY A 122 16.31 -23.80 -9.95
C GLY A 122 17.33 -22.65 -9.98
N PHE A 123 16.88 -21.40 -9.81
CA PHE A 123 17.77 -20.24 -9.64
C PHE A 123 18.23 -20.17 -8.19
N THR A 124 19.53 -20.35 -7.95
CA THR A 124 20.11 -20.36 -6.59
C THR A 124 21.15 -19.27 -6.37
N ASP A 125 21.72 -18.72 -7.44
CA ASP A 125 22.66 -17.60 -7.39
C ASP A 125 21.91 -16.27 -7.39
N VAL A 126 21.27 -16.01 -6.24
CA VAL A 126 20.41 -14.84 -6.01
C VAL A 126 20.86 -14.11 -4.76
N ARG A 127 20.92 -12.78 -4.84
CA ARG A 127 21.20 -11.87 -3.73
C ARG A 127 20.08 -10.88 -3.54
N PHE A 128 19.72 -10.60 -2.30
CA PHE A 128 18.76 -9.57 -1.93
C PHE A 128 19.44 -8.45 -1.15
N CYS A 129 19.01 -7.20 -1.38
CA CYS A 129 19.37 -6.05 -0.57
C CYS A 129 18.11 -5.49 0.09
N GLU A 130 18.14 -5.33 1.41
CA GLU A 130 17.05 -4.74 2.19
C GLU A 130 17.60 -3.65 3.12
N LYS A 131 16.99 -2.46 3.07
CA LYS A 131 17.41 -1.34 3.92
C LYS A 131 17.03 -1.54 5.40
N GLY A 132 15.98 -2.29 5.68
CA GLY A 132 15.56 -2.64 7.04
C GLY A 132 16.40 -3.74 7.66
N GLY A 133 16.27 -3.89 8.97
CA GLY A 133 16.99 -4.93 9.71
C GLY A 133 16.37 -6.32 9.59
N ASP A 134 15.20 -6.46 8.95
CA ASP A 134 14.52 -7.74 8.76
C ASP A 134 13.58 -7.72 7.56
N VAL A 135 13.01 -8.88 7.22
CA VAL A 135 12.00 -9.05 6.18
C VAL A 135 10.65 -8.42 6.57
N GLY A 136 9.76 -8.28 5.60
CA GLY A 136 8.37 -7.87 5.82
C GLY A 136 7.97 -6.59 5.09
N GLY A 137 8.93 -5.74 4.68
CA GLY A 137 8.66 -4.54 3.91
C GLY A 137 7.64 -3.63 4.58
N THR A 138 6.45 -3.46 4.00
CA THR A 138 5.37 -2.64 4.57
C THR A 138 5.06 -3.02 6.02
N TRP A 139 5.05 -4.29 6.36
CA TRP A 139 4.72 -4.81 7.69
C TRP A 139 5.89 -4.70 8.67
N TYR A 140 7.10 -4.63 8.18
CA TYR A 140 8.28 -4.30 8.97
C TYR A 140 8.30 -2.83 9.39
N TRP A 141 8.02 -1.92 8.43
CA TRP A 141 8.12 -0.49 8.65
C TRP A 141 6.90 0.13 9.33
N ASN A 142 5.71 -0.42 9.15
CA ASN A 142 4.49 0.11 9.72
C ASN A 142 4.06 -0.77 10.91
N ARG A 143 4.27 -0.24 12.10
CA ARG A 143 3.98 -0.94 13.36
C ARG A 143 3.09 -0.13 14.30
N TYR A 144 2.34 0.82 13.79
CA TYR A 144 1.41 1.60 14.59
C TYR A 144 0.29 0.72 15.18
N PRO A 145 -0.27 1.09 16.35
CA PRO A 145 -1.38 0.34 16.97
C PRO A 145 -2.58 0.22 16.03
N GLY A 146 -3.24 -0.92 16.01
CA GLY A 146 -4.40 -1.18 15.17
C GLY A 146 -4.09 -1.49 13.71
N ILE A 147 -2.80 -1.49 13.30
CA ILE A 147 -2.43 -1.83 11.93
C ILE A 147 -2.94 -3.22 11.55
N ALA A 148 -3.63 -3.31 10.42
CA ALA A 148 -4.12 -4.57 9.87
C ALA A 148 -4.31 -4.47 8.36
N CYS A 149 -4.47 -5.62 7.69
CA CYS A 149 -4.82 -5.65 6.29
C CYS A 149 -6.29 -5.29 6.08
N ASP A 150 -6.61 -4.55 5.00
CA ASP A 150 -7.98 -4.23 4.56
C ASP A 150 -8.52 -5.26 3.54
N VAL A 151 -7.69 -6.21 3.13
CA VAL A 151 -8.08 -7.39 2.35
C VAL A 151 -8.15 -8.56 3.30
N GLU A 152 -9.15 -9.43 3.14
CA GLU A 152 -9.23 -10.63 3.99
C GLU A 152 -7.94 -11.44 3.95
N SER A 153 -7.49 -11.92 5.09
CA SER A 153 -6.21 -12.58 5.26
C SER A 153 -6.05 -13.83 4.38
N TYR A 154 -7.14 -14.54 4.17
CA TYR A 154 -7.19 -15.78 3.37
C TYR A 154 -6.92 -15.57 1.87
N SER A 155 -7.13 -14.34 1.40
CA SER A 155 -6.80 -13.91 0.03
C SER A 155 -5.53 -13.09 -0.04
N TYR A 156 -5.17 -12.39 1.05
CA TYR A 156 -4.02 -11.50 1.09
C TYR A 156 -2.70 -12.23 1.35
N LEU A 157 -2.64 -13.11 2.37
CA LEU A 157 -1.43 -13.84 2.71
C LEU A 157 -1.10 -14.87 1.61
N PRO A 158 0.10 -14.80 1.02
CA PRO A 158 0.50 -15.73 -0.02
C PRO A 158 1.00 -17.05 0.56
N LEU A 159 0.96 -18.13 -0.23
CA LEU A 159 1.54 -19.43 0.11
C LEU A 159 0.99 -20.05 1.41
N LEU A 160 -0.29 -19.83 1.73
CA LEU A 160 -0.91 -20.35 2.96
C LEU A 160 -0.85 -21.89 3.06
N GLU A 161 -1.03 -22.57 1.93
CA GLU A 161 -0.97 -24.04 1.89
C GLU A 161 0.46 -24.55 2.01
N GLU A 162 1.40 -23.91 1.33
CA GLU A 162 2.82 -24.23 1.40
C GLU A 162 3.40 -23.95 2.79
N MET A 163 2.83 -22.97 3.50
CA MET A 163 3.18 -22.63 4.87
C MET A 163 2.45 -23.48 5.90
N GLU A 164 1.38 -24.21 5.50
CA GLU A 164 0.47 -24.91 6.40
C GLU A 164 -0.12 -24.00 7.48
N TYR A 165 -0.48 -22.76 7.07
CA TYR A 165 -0.89 -21.70 7.98
C TYR A 165 -2.31 -21.23 7.71
N PHE A 166 -3.04 -20.99 8.79
CA PHE A 166 -4.36 -20.37 8.78
C PHE A 166 -4.31 -19.08 9.60
N PRO A 167 -4.63 -17.92 9.00
CA PRO A 167 -4.68 -16.65 9.71
C PRO A 167 -5.66 -16.70 10.88
N THR A 168 -5.30 -16.05 11.98
CA THR A 168 -6.13 -16.06 13.20
C THR A 168 -7.42 -15.25 13.07
N MET A 169 -7.39 -14.22 12.20
CA MET A 169 -8.48 -13.27 12.00
C MET A 169 -8.80 -13.12 10.51
N LYS A 170 -10.06 -12.74 10.21
CA LYS A 170 -10.48 -12.38 8.84
C LYS A 170 -9.59 -11.30 8.24
N PHE A 171 -9.22 -10.32 9.04
CA PHE A 171 -8.25 -9.27 8.70
C PHE A 171 -7.10 -9.33 9.70
N ALA A 172 -6.03 -10.01 9.35
CA ALA A 172 -4.87 -10.21 10.20
C ALA A 172 -4.22 -8.89 10.61
N SER A 173 -3.73 -8.83 11.84
CA SER A 173 -2.96 -7.69 12.32
C SER A 173 -1.63 -7.58 11.58
N GLY A 174 -1.06 -6.37 11.52
CA GLY A 174 0.26 -6.17 10.92
C GLY A 174 1.36 -6.97 11.61
N PHE A 175 1.22 -7.23 12.90
CA PHE A 175 2.16 -8.07 13.66
C PHE A 175 2.09 -9.53 13.22
N GLU A 176 0.89 -10.11 13.11
CA GLU A 176 0.69 -11.46 12.59
C GLU A 176 1.26 -11.60 11.17
N ILE A 177 1.05 -10.58 10.32
CA ILE A 177 1.57 -10.59 8.95
C ILE A 177 3.10 -10.50 8.93
N LEU A 178 3.70 -9.71 9.83
CA LEU A 178 5.16 -9.63 9.96
C LEU A 178 5.76 -10.98 10.40
N GLU A 179 5.18 -11.59 11.44
CA GLU A 179 5.59 -12.93 11.90
C GLU A 179 5.46 -13.97 10.77
N TYR A 180 4.40 -13.87 9.98
CA TYR A 180 4.22 -14.72 8.81
C TYR A 180 5.32 -14.52 7.76
N CYS A 181 5.73 -13.27 7.48
CA CYS A 181 6.86 -12.99 6.58
C CYS A 181 8.17 -13.60 7.11
N GLN A 182 8.42 -13.50 8.41
CA GLN A 182 9.60 -14.09 9.07
C GLN A 182 9.59 -15.61 9.00
N ALA A 183 8.42 -16.22 9.23
CA ALA A 183 8.24 -17.66 9.09
C ALA A 183 8.47 -18.13 7.64
N MET A 184 7.98 -17.38 6.64
CA MET A 184 8.29 -17.67 5.23
C MET A 184 9.78 -17.58 4.94
N ALA A 185 10.44 -16.52 5.41
CA ALA A 185 11.88 -16.32 5.22
C ALA A 185 12.70 -17.47 5.80
N THR A 186 12.32 -17.92 6.99
CA THR A 186 12.96 -19.06 7.65
C THR A 186 12.71 -20.38 6.89
N LYS A 187 11.44 -20.69 6.61
CA LYS A 187 11.06 -21.95 5.94
C LYS A 187 11.71 -22.12 4.57
N PHE A 188 11.81 -21.03 3.81
CA PHE A 188 12.36 -21.10 2.46
C PHE A 188 13.86 -20.79 2.37
N GLY A 189 14.54 -20.47 3.49
CA GLY A 189 15.97 -20.17 3.55
C GLY A 189 16.32 -18.84 2.87
N PHE A 190 15.50 -17.80 3.11
CA PHE A 190 15.69 -16.47 2.54
C PHE A 190 16.82 -15.69 3.23
N TYR A 191 17.00 -15.86 4.55
CA TYR A 191 17.94 -15.07 5.34
C TYR A 191 19.37 -15.18 4.84
N ASP A 192 19.79 -16.35 4.36
CA ASP A 192 21.12 -16.58 3.80
C ASP A 192 21.35 -15.87 2.44
N LYS A 193 20.30 -15.34 1.84
CA LYS A 193 20.32 -14.66 0.54
C LYS A 193 20.24 -13.15 0.65
N CYS A 194 19.94 -12.60 1.83
CA CYS A 194 19.63 -11.18 2.01
C CYS A 194 20.70 -10.44 2.80
N LEU A 195 21.13 -9.32 2.26
CA LEU A 195 21.92 -8.30 2.93
C LEU A 195 20.96 -7.30 3.56
N PHE A 196 20.76 -7.40 4.87
CA PHE A 196 19.96 -6.45 5.64
C PHE A 196 20.77 -5.19 5.96
N HIS A 197 20.10 -4.11 6.38
CA HIS A 197 20.69 -2.79 6.61
C HIS A 197 21.57 -2.36 5.43
N THR A 198 21.11 -2.61 4.22
CA THR A 198 21.87 -2.36 3.00
C THR A 198 20.98 -1.65 1.99
N THR A 199 21.16 -0.34 1.89
CA THR A 199 20.40 0.52 0.97
C THR A 199 21.10 0.58 -0.37
N VAL A 200 20.39 0.25 -1.45
CA VAL A 200 20.91 0.48 -2.80
C VAL A 200 20.79 1.96 -3.14
N GLU A 201 21.90 2.57 -3.50
CA GLU A 201 21.98 4.00 -3.82
C GLU A 201 22.06 4.26 -5.32
N ARG A 202 22.71 3.34 -6.06
CA ARG A 202 22.90 3.48 -7.51
C ARG A 202 23.01 2.11 -8.18
N THR A 203 22.50 2.04 -9.41
CA THR A 203 22.55 0.84 -10.24
C THR A 203 22.82 1.26 -11.68
N ASP A 204 23.95 0.84 -12.25
CA ASP A 204 24.42 1.26 -13.57
C ASP A 204 24.50 0.07 -14.51
N TRP A 205 23.95 0.24 -15.72
CA TRP A 205 24.10 -0.74 -16.81
C TRP A 205 25.44 -0.57 -17.53
N ASP A 206 26.20 -1.64 -17.63
CA ASP A 206 27.40 -1.71 -18.46
C ASP A 206 27.10 -2.46 -19.77
N GLU A 207 27.08 -1.70 -20.87
CA GLU A 207 26.81 -2.21 -22.22
C GLU A 207 27.86 -3.22 -22.68
N THR A 208 29.12 -3.07 -22.22
CA THR A 208 30.21 -3.92 -22.68
C THR A 208 30.14 -5.34 -22.08
N SER A 209 29.74 -5.43 -20.84
CA SER A 209 29.65 -6.72 -20.14
C SER A 209 28.25 -7.30 -20.10
N GLY A 210 27.21 -6.53 -20.51
CA GLY A 210 25.82 -6.92 -20.38
C GLY A 210 25.41 -7.18 -18.91
N ARG A 211 25.92 -6.37 -17.98
CA ARG A 211 25.71 -6.52 -16.53
C ARG A 211 25.33 -5.21 -15.89
N TRP A 212 24.62 -5.31 -14.80
CA TRP A 212 24.38 -4.22 -13.85
C TRP A 212 25.46 -4.18 -12.79
N THR A 213 25.88 -2.99 -12.39
CA THR A 213 26.67 -2.77 -11.18
C THR A 213 25.81 -2.06 -10.15
N VAL A 214 25.62 -2.67 -9.00
CA VAL A 214 24.77 -2.18 -7.90
C VAL A 214 25.65 -1.68 -6.76
N HIS A 215 25.49 -0.41 -6.40
CA HIS A 215 26.20 0.26 -5.33
C HIS A 215 25.29 0.50 -4.13
N THR A 216 25.82 0.29 -2.93
CA THR A 216 25.07 0.44 -1.68
C THR A 216 25.72 1.44 -0.71
N ASP A 217 24.96 1.89 0.29
CA ASP A 217 25.41 2.72 1.41
C ASP A 217 26.51 2.06 2.27
N ARG A 218 26.76 0.75 2.04
CA ARG A 218 27.83 -0.02 2.71
C ARG A 218 29.12 -0.05 1.88
N GLY A 219 29.19 0.72 0.79
CA GLY A 219 30.32 0.76 -0.13
C GLY A 219 30.44 -0.46 -1.05
N ASP A 220 29.40 -1.28 -1.14
CA ASP A 220 29.40 -2.45 -2.01
C ASP A 220 29.38 -2.04 -3.49
N ALA A 221 29.98 -2.90 -4.34
CA ALA A 221 29.89 -2.83 -5.79
C ALA A 221 29.63 -4.27 -6.32
N MET A 222 28.37 -4.65 -6.38
CA MET A 222 27.96 -5.99 -6.79
C MET A 222 27.54 -6.02 -8.25
N ARG A 223 28.05 -6.98 -9.01
CA ARG A 223 27.66 -7.18 -10.41
C ARG A 223 26.54 -8.20 -10.51
N ALA A 224 25.54 -7.91 -11.31
CA ALA A 224 24.42 -8.82 -11.54
C ALA A 224 24.03 -8.86 -13.02
N ARG A 225 23.63 -10.04 -13.50
CA ARG A 225 23.06 -10.20 -14.82
C ARG A 225 21.66 -9.61 -14.88
N TYR A 226 20.85 -9.86 -13.87
CA TYR A 226 19.49 -9.36 -13.75
C TYR A 226 19.33 -8.56 -12.48
N VAL A 227 18.63 -7.43 -12.58
CA VAL A 227 18.20 -6.64 -11.42
C VAL A 227 16.69 -6.61 -11.36
N ILE A 228 16.13 -6.88 -10.18
CA ILE A 228 14.69 -6.91 -9.95
C ILE A 228 14.34 -5.92 -8.84
N LEU A 229 13.52 -4.92 -9.15
CA LEU A 229 12.99 -3.98 -8.16
C LEU A 229 11.77 -4.60 -7.47
N ALA A 230 11.94 -5.02 -6.24
CA ALA A 230 10.89 -5.57 -5.37
C ALA A 230 10.64 -4.66 -4.14
N ASN A 231 11.02 -3.39 -4.24
CA ASN A 231 11.04 -2.41 -3.17
C ASN A 231 9.66 -1.86 -2.76
N GLY A 232 8.60 -2.26 -3.47
CA GLY A 232 7.23 -1.78 -3.20
C GLY A 232 6.99 -0.34 -3.70
N ILE A 233 5.79 0.17 -3.43
CA ILE A 233 5.30 1.47 -3.93
C ILE A 233 5.09 2.53 -2.84
N LEU A 234 5.14 2.13 -1.56
CA LEU A 234 4.97 3.01 -0.38
C LEU A 234 6.22 2.94 0.49
N THR A 235 7.36 3.37 -0.06
CA THR A 235 8.68 3.24 0.58
C THR A 235 9.15 4.51 1.24
N SER A 236 8.72 5.67 0.74
CA SER A 236 9.14 6.99 1.25
C SER A 236 7.96 7.64 1.96
N PRO A 237 8.02 7.79 3.30
CA PRO A 237 7.00 8.55 4.02
C PRO A 237 7.00 10.01 3.58
N LYS A 238 5.85 10.67 3.74
CA LYS A 238 5.67 12.10 3.50
C LYS A 238 5.59 12.84 4.81
N LEU A 239 6.40 13.87 4.94
CA LEU A 239 6.27 14.84 6.02
C LEU A 239 5.64 16.13 5.46
N ALA A 240 4.51 16.55 6.01
CA ALA A 240 3.93 17.84 5.66
C ALA A 240 4.85 18.96 6.12
N ARG A 241 5.05 19.98 5.26
CA ARG A 241 5.74 21.20 5.65
C ARG A 241 4.80 22.05 6.48
N ILE A 242 5.13 22.20 7.76
CA ILE A 242 4.35 22.97 8.71
C ILE A 242 5.31 23.96 9.39
N ASP A 243 4.97 25.24 9.36
CA ASP A 243 5.84 26.26 9.95
C ASP A 243 6.02 26.04 11.45
N GLY A 244 7.26 26.08 11.92
CA GLY A 244 7.61 25.95 13.33
C GLY A 244 7.65 24.52 13.88
N MET A 245 7.48 23.49 13.05
CA MET A 245 7.47 22.09 13.50
C MET A 245 8.78 21.68 14.20
N GLU A 246 9.90 22.33 13.89
CA GLU A 246 11.21 22.16 14.52
C GLU A 246 11.27 22.73 15.95
N THR A 247 10.31 23.55 16.33
CA THR A 247 10.27 24.17 17.65
C THR A 247 9.49 23.37 18.70
N PHE A 248 8.76 22.36 18.27
CA PHE A 248 7.92 21.56 19.16
C PHE A 248 8.75 20.86 20.24
N ALA A 249 8.44 21.12 21.51
CA ALA A 249 9.22 20.61 22.64
C ALA A 249 8.84 19.17 23.05
N GLY A 250 7.68 18.67 22.62
CA GLY A 250 7.23 17.31 22.90
C GLY A 250 7.81 16.27 21.94
N ASP A 251 7.46 15.01 22.17
CA ASP A 251 7.86 13.94 21.27
C ASP A 251 7.09 14.00 19.95
N SER A 252 7.79 13.81 18.82
CA SER A 252 7.11 13.73 17.52
C SER A 252 7.69 12.63 16.64
N PHE A 253 6.82 11.97 15.87
CA PHE A 253 7.24 10.91 14.95
C PHE A 253 6.20 10.65 13.83
N HIS A 254 6.68 10.06 12.75
CA HIS A 254 5.80 9.60 11.66
C HIS A 254 5.28 8.19 11.94
N THR A 255 4.03 7.90 11.59
CA THR A 255 3.39 6.59 11.84
C THR A 255 4.16 5.40 11.26
N SER A 256 4.93 5.58 10.18
CA SER A 256 5.79 4.53 9.62
C SER A 256 7.09 4.30 10.40
N ARG A 257 7.33 5.06 11.46
CA ARG A 257 8.45 4.94 12.38
C ARG A 257 7.93 5.08 13.81
N TRP A 258 6.99 4.19 14.14
CA TRP A 258 6.31 4.23 15.44
C TRP A 258 7.28 4.07 16.59
N ARG A 259 7.20 4.98 17.56
CA ARG A 259 8.08 5.06 18.72
C ARG A 259 7.42 4.39 19.93
N TYR A 260 7.72 3.10 20.14
CA TYR A 260 7.24 2.35 21.32
C TYR A 260 7.95 2.70 22.63
N ASP A 261 9.03 3.45 22.55
CA ASP A 261 9.74 4.02 23.67
C ASP A 261 9.11 5.32 24.20
N VAL A 262 8.20 5.93 23.44
CA VAL A 262 7.39 7.07 23.87
C VAL A 262 6.15 6.57 24.60
N ASP A 263 6.00 6.96 25.87
CA ASP A 263 4.81 6.65 26.66
C ASP A 263 3.65 7.56 26.26
N LEU A 264 2.53 6.96 25.85
CA LEU A 264 1.31 7.66 25.43
C LEU A 264 0.20 7.61 26.49
N GLU A 265 0.37 6.82 27.56
CA GLU A 265 -0.67 6.63 28.55
C GLU A 265 -0.99 7.94 29.28
N GLY A 266 -2.25 8.36 29.23
CA GLY A 266 -2.73 9.59 29.87
C GLY A 266 -2.21 10.90 29.29
N LYS A 267 -1.47 10.87 28.17
CA LYS A 267 -0.91 12.05 27.49
C LYS A 267 -1.95 12.75 26.64
N THR A 268 -1.70 14.03 26.37
CA THR A 268 -2.40 14.80 25.33
C THR A 268 -1.70 14.58 24.00
N VAL A 269 -2.35 13.88 23.09
CA VAL A 269 -1.78 13.45 21.82
C VAL A 269 -2.47 14.12 20.63
N GLY A 270 -1.68 14.65 19.71
CA GLY A 270 -2.16 15.14 18.43
C GLY A 270 -1.81 14.15 17.29
N ILE A 271 -2.76 13.88 16.40
CA ILE A 271 -2.51 13.13 15.16
C ILE A 271 -2.90 13.97 13.94
N ILE A 272 -1.95 14.19 13.03
CA ILE A 272 -2.19 14.93 11.79
C ILE A 272 -2.49 13.96 10.64
N GLY A 273 -3.72 14.04 10.13
CA GLY A 273 -4.19 13.21 9.01
C GLY A 273 -5.25 12.20 9.42
N THR A 274 -6.11 11.87 8.46
CA THR A 274 -7.25 10.95 8.60
C THR A 274 -7.30 9.90 7.49
N GLY A 275 -6.15 9.56 6.90
CA GLY A 275 -6.00 8.48 5.92
C GLY A 275 -6.06 7.10 6.55
N ALA A 276 -5.85 6.04 5.75
CA ALA A 276 -5.99 4.64 6.17
C ALA A 276 -5.21 4.29 7.46
N THR A 277 -4.03 4.85 7.64
CA THR A 277 -3.21 4.67 8.85
C THR A 277 -3.89 5.25 10.09
N ALA A 278 -4.33 6.51 10.01
CA ALA A 278 -5.00 7.19 11.12
C ALA A 278 -6.34 6.52 11.46
N VAL A 279 -7.09 6.06 10.45
CA VAL A 279 -8.35 5.33 10.66
C VAL A 279 -8.14 4.08 11.53
N GLN A 280 -7.01 3.41 11.41
CA GLN A 280 -6.67 2.24 12.21
C GLN A 280 -6.05 2.62 13.58
N ALA A 281 -5.23 3.67 13.62
CA ALA A 281 -4.53 4.06 14.83
C ALA A 281 -5.42 4.81 15.86
N ILE A 282 -6.34 5.65 15.40
CA ILE A 282 -7.17 6.51 16.26
C ILE A 282 -7.97 5.71 17.29
N PRO A 283 -8.67 4.60 16.94
CA PRO A 283 -9.38 3.82 17.94
C PRO A 283 -8.48 3.24 19.04
N GLU A 284 -7.27 2.82 18.67
CA GLU A 284 -6.31 2.27 19.63
C GLU A 284 -5.71 3.37 20.52
N LEU A 285 -5.40 4.53 19.93
CA LEU A 285 -4.95 5.70 20.70
C LEU A 285 -6.02 6.17 21.69
N ALA A 286 -7.27 6.24 21.26
CA ALA A 286 -8.39 6.63 22.11
C ALA A 286 -8.55 5.79 23.37
N LYS A 287 -8.06 4.53 23.37
CA LYS A 287 -8.12 3.63 24.54
C LYS A 287 -7.07 3.95 25.60
N ILE A 288 -6.01 4.71 25.27
CA ILE A 288 -4.81 4.86 26.13
C ILE A 288 -4.47 6.31 26.50
N VAL A 289 -4.77 7.26 25.62
CA VAL A 289 -4.39 8.67 25.82
C VAL A 289 -5.35 9.41 26.75
N GLY A 290 -4.90 10.50 27.34
CA GLY A 290 -5.76 11.37 28.15
C GLY A 290 -6.69 12.20 27.29
N ASP A 291 -6.13 12.89 26.28
CA ASP A 291 -6.87 13.61 25.25
C ASP A 291 -6.27 13.31 23.88
N LEU A 292 -7.12 13.15 22.86
CA LEU A 292 -6.73 12.90 21.46
C LEU A 292 -7.28 13.99 20.56
N TYR A 293 -6.40 14.80 19.97
CA TYR A 293 -6.75 15.77 18.94
C TYR A 293 -6.47 15.22 17.56
N VAL A 294 -7.51 15.08 16.74
CA VAL A 294 -7.45 14.56 15.37
C VAL A 294 -7.54 15.72 14.39
N PHE A 295 -6.42 16.10 13.78
CA PHE A 295 -6.35 17.20 12.81
C PHE A 295 -6.68 16.69 11.41
N GLN A 296 -7.87 17.05 10.93
CA GLN A 296 -8.43 16.56 9.69
C GLN A 296 -8.46 17.64 8.61
N ARG A 297 -7.79 17.40 7.48
CA ARG A 297 -8.00 18.23 6.28
C ARG A 297 -9.12 17.71 5.40
N THR A 298 -9.23 16.40 5.25
CA THR A 298 -10.22 15.75 4.38
C THR A 298 -10.67 14.44 5.03
N PRO A 299 -11.96 14.24 5.28
CA PRO A 299 -12.47 13.01 5.86
C PRO A 299 -12.25 11.80 4.93
N SER A 300 -12.05 10.63 5.53
CA SER A 300 -12.00 9.36 4.80
C SER A 300 -13.39 8.75 4.65
N SER A 301 -13.59 7.94 3.61
CA SER A 301 -14.77 7.10 3.48
C SER A 301 -14.61 5.86 4.37
N ILE A 302 -15.45 5.72 5.40
CA ILE A 302 -15.35 4.64 6.38
C ILE A 302 -16.45 3.62 6.13
N ASP A 303 -16.08 2.51 5.54
CA ASP A 303 -16.97 1.36 5.29
C ASP A 303 -16.86 0.34 6.43
N VAL A 304 -17.75 -0.63 6.42
CA VAL A 304 -17.78 -1.73 7.40
C VAL A 304 -16.60 -2.67 7.17
N ARG A 305 -15.91 -3.06 8.24
CA ARG A 305 -14.84 -4.06 8.19
C ARG A 305 -15.38 -5.46 8.48
N ASP A 306 -16.28 -5.57 9.45
CA ASP A 306 -16.80 -6.84 9.97
C ASP A 306 -15.65 -7.78 10.39
N GLN A 307 -14.81 -7.28 11.30
CA GLN A 307 -13.68 -8.04 11.84
C GLN A 307 -14.17 -9.20 12.69
N ARG A 308 -13.59 -10.37 12.50
CA ARG A 308 -13.90 -11.58 13.26
C ARG A 308 -12.71 -12.56 13.30
N ALA A 309 -12.74 -13.44 14.26
CA ALA A 309 -11.83 -14.60 14.27
C ALA A 309 -12.12 -15.54 13.10
N THR A 310 -11.08 -16.24 12.65
CA THR A 310 -11.23 -17.34 11.71
C THR A 310 -12.00 -18.48 12.34
N LEU A 311 -13.00 -19.01 11.65
CA LEU A 311 -13.87 -20.06 12.19
C LEU A 311 -13.23 -21.43 11.97
N ASN A 312 -13.35 -22.33 12.95
CA ASN A 312 -12.86 -23.70 12.83
C ASN A 312 -13.50 -24.44 11.65
N GLU A 313 -14.78 -24.21 11.38
CA GLU A 313 -15.48 -24.80 10.23
C GLU A 313 -14.85 -24.36 8.89
N GLU A 314 -14.40 -23.10 8.79
CA GLU A 314 -13.70 -22.61 7.58
C GLU A 314 -12.37 -23.37 7.40
N ILE A 315 -11.60 -23.54 8.48
CA ILE A 315 -10.33 -24.27 8.46
C ILE A 315 -10.54 -25.73 8.03
N GLU A 316 -11.52 -26.40 8.63
CA GLU A 316 -11.87 -27.80 8.32
C GLU A 316 -12.25 -27.94 6.83
N ASN A 317 -13.06 -27.02 6.29
CA ASN A 317 -13.44 -27.03 4.88
C ASN A 317 -12.23 -26.82 3.96
N TRP A 318 -11.35 -25.83 4.26
CA TRP A 318 -10.19 -25.54 3.43
C TRP A 318 -9.16 -26.67 3.43
N GLN A 319 -8.97 -27.37 4.55
CA GLN A 319 -8.06 -28.52 4.63
C GLN A 319 -8.45 -29.67 3.69
N THR A 320 -9.71 -29.74 3.29
CA THR A 320 -10.20 -30.78 2.37
C THR A 320 -10.07 -30.40 0.89
N GLU A 321 -9.72 -29.16 0.57
CA GLU A 321 -9.69 -28.62 -0.80
C GLU A 321 -8.28 -28.18 -1.22
N PRO A 322 -7.43 -29.06 -1.78
CA PRO A 322 -6.12 -28.65 -2.28
C PRO A 322 -6.22 -27.51 -3.31
N GLY A 323 -5.37 -26.48 -3.16
CA GLY A 323 -5.39 -25.30 -4.02
C GLY A 323 -6.40 -24.22 -3.58
N TRP A 324 -7.04 -24.36 -2.41
CA TRP A 324 -8.07 -23.46 -1.91
C TRP A 324 -7.61 -22.01 -1.80
N ALA A 325 -6.40 -21.78 -1.26
CA ALA A 325 -5.90 -20.43 -1.03
C ALA A 325 -5.69 -19.66 -2.35
N ARG A 326 -5.09 -20.33 -3.35
CA ARG A 326 -4.92 -19.76 -4.68
C ARG A 326 -6.25 -19.54 -5.39
N ALA A 327 -7.18 -20.49 -5.27
CA ALA A 327 -8.52 -20.38 -5.86
C ALA A 327 -9.31 -19.20 -5.25
N ARG A 328 -9.26 -19.03 -3.92
CA ARG A 328 -9.90 -17.95 -3.20
C ARG A 328 -9.32 -16.59 -3.61
N ARG A 329 -8.00 -16.45 -3.66
CA ARG A 329 -7.32 -15.23 -4.11
C ARG A 329 -7.71 -14.84 -5.53
N LYS A 330 -7.67 -15.79 -6.48
CA LYS A 330 -8.08 -15.54 -7.86
C LYS A 330 -9.56 -15.17 -7.97
N ARG A 331 -10.42 -15.77 -7.15
CA ARG A 331 -11.82 -15.42 -7.09
C ARG A 331 -12.01 -13.99 -6.56
N PHE A 332 -11.36 -13.62 -5.46
CA PHE A 332 -11.34 -12.26 -4.93
C PHE A 332 -10.94 -11.24 -6.01
N SER A 333 -9.83 -11.49 -6.70
CA SER A 333 -9.33 -10.59 -7.76
C SER A 333 -10.30 -10.47 -8.93
N ARG A 334 -11.00 -11.54 -9.31
CA ARG A 334 -12.02 -11.50 -10.36
C ARG A 334 -13.26 -10.71 -9.95
N ILE A 335 -13.68 -10.83 -8.69
CA ILE A 335 -14.80 -10.06 -8.13
C ILE A 335 -14.43 -8.58 -8.07
N SER A 336 -13.28 -8.25 -7.49
CA SER A 336 -12.77 -6.87 -7.38
C SER A 336 -12.65 -6.19 -8.74
N ALA A 337 -12.26 -6.94 -9.78
CA ALA A 337 -12.20 -6.45 -11.15
C ALA A 337 -13.56 -6.46 -11.90
N GLY A 338 -14.66 -6.81 -11.24
CA GLY A 338 -15.99 -6.90 -11.85
C GLY A 338 -16.15 -8.01 -12.90
N ARG A 339 -15.25 -9.01 -12.91
CA ARG A 339 -15.23 -10.09 -13.91
C ARG A 339 -16.07 -11.31 -13.54
N THR A 340 -16.44 -11.45 -12.29
CA THR A 340 -17.23 -12.57 -11.78
C THR A 340 -18.32 -12.04 -10.86
N ALA A 341 -19.51 -12.61 -10.96
CA ALA A 341 -20.62 -12.29 -10.06
C ALA A 341 -20.30 -12.80 -8.65
N ILE A 342 -20.68 -12.02 -7.64
CA ILE A 342 -20.61 -12.40 -6.24
C ILE A 342 -21.66 -13.47 -5.97
N GLN A 343 -21.30 -14.49 -5.22
CA GLN A 343 -22.20 -15.53 -4.71
C GLN A 343 -22.48 -15.30 -3.21
N ALA A 344 -23.50 -15.96 -2.68
CA ALA A 344 -23.92 -15.81 -1.28
C ALA A 344 -22.80 -16.13 -0.27
N ASN A 345 -21.82 -16.95 -0.66
CA ASN A 345 -20.68 -17.36 0.21
C ASN A 345 -19.45 -16.46 0.03
N ASP A 346 -19.54 -15.43 -0.81
CA ASP A 346 -18.43 -14.49 -1.04
C ASP A 346 -18.54 -13.32 -0.07
N ASP A 347 -18.07 -13.50 1.14
CA ASP A 347 -18.11 -12.49 2.20
C ASP A 347 -16.92 -11.51 2.18
N TYR A 348 -16.18 -11.46 1.06
CA TYR A 348 -14.98 -10.61 0.90
C TYR A 348 -15.25 -9.12 0.93
N LEU A 349 -16.46 -8.72 0.54
CA LEU A 349 -16.85 -7.33 0.31
C LEU A 349 -18.25 -7.10 0.93
N ALA A 350 -18.32 -7.02 2.25
CA ALA A 350 -19.57 -6.67 2.91
C ALA A 350 -20.16 -5.37 2.32
N GLY A 351 -21.44 -5.32 2.14
CA GLY A 351 -22.19 -4.14 1.69
C GLY A 351 -22.17 -3.82 0.18
N ARG A 352 -21.28 -4.42 -0.64
CA ARG A 352 -21.14 -4.09 -2.08
C ARG A 352 -21.79 -5.06 -3.05
N VAL A 353 -22.43 -6.10 -2.55
CA VAL A 353 -22.88 -7.26 -3.35
C VAL A 353 -23.90 -6.88 -4.42
N ASP A 354 -24.82 -6.00 -4.11
CA ASP A 354 -25.95 -5.71 -5.01
C ASP A 354 -25.59 -4.77 -6.16
N ASP A 355 -24.71 -3.81 -5.92
CA ASP A 355 -24.28 -2.82 -6.92
C ASP A 355 -23.42 -3.46 -8.04
N PHE A 356 -22.55 -4.41 -7.71
CA PHE A 356 -21.77 -5.16 -8.70
C PHE A 356 -22.64 -6.05 -9.59
N LYS A 357 -23.74 -6.62 -9.05
CA LYS A 357 -24.69 -7.41 -9.84
C LYS A 357 -25.42 -6.57 -10.89
N GLU A 358 -25.84 -5.36 -10.53
CA GLU A 358 -26.53 -4.43 -11.44
C GLU A 358 -25.59 -3.95 -12.56
N ARG A 359 -24.33 -3.59 -12.26
CA ARG A 359 -23.34 -3.15 -13.26
C ARG A 359 -23.15 -4.19 -14.36
N LYS A 360 -23.06 -5.47 -14.02
CA LYS A 360 -22.77 -6.54 -14.98
C LYS A 360 -23.97 -6.94 -15.82
N LYS A 361 -25.19 -6.86 -15.27
CA LYS A 361 -26.42 -7.23 -15.94
C LYS A 361 -26.72 -6.35 -17.17
N HIS A 362 -26.23 -5.11 -17.16
CA HIS A 362 -26.50 -4.10 -18.18
C HIS A 362 -25.30 -3.68 -19.04
N ALA A 363 -24.06 -4.01 -18.64
CA ALA A 363 -22.82 -3.51 -19.26
C ALA A 363 -22.70 -3.81 -20.78
N ARG A 364 -23.33 -4.86 -21.29
CA ARG A 364 -23.26 -5.21 -22.72
C ARG A 364 -24.23 -4.45 -23.63
N LYS A 365 -25.12 -3.65 -23.09
CA LYS A 365 -26.19 -2.94 -23.83
C LYS A 365 -26.10 -1.42 -23.75
N LEU A 366 -25.13 -0.88 -22.99
CA LEU A 366 -25.02 0.56 -22.72
C LEU A 366 -23.99 1.20 -23.66
N THR A 367 -24.29 2.42 -24.08
CA THR A 367 -23.29 3.30 -24.70
C THR A 367 -22.23 3.70 -23.67
N PRO A 368 -21.03 4.15 -24.09
CA PRO A 368 -20.00 4.64 -23.14
C PRO A 368 -20.52 5.74 -22.21
N ALA A 369 -21.34 6.65 -22.70
CA ALA A 369 -21.92 7.75 -21.90
C ALA A 369 -22.90 7.21 -20.83
N GLU A 370 -23.80 6.30 -21.20
CA GLU A 370 -24.73 5.65 -20.26
C GLU A 370 -23.98 4.78 -19.24
N LEU A 371 -22.86 4.19 -19.62
CA LEU A 371 -22.02 3.43 -18.69
C LEU A 371 -21.40 4.36 -17.64
N VAL A 372 -20.85 5.50 -18.04
CA VAL A 372 -20.30 6.52 -17.13
C VAL A 372 -21.38 7.04 -16.18
N GLU A 373 -22.57 7.39 -16.70
CA GLU A 373 -23.68 7.88 -15.88
C GLU A 373 -24.10 6.85 -14.81
N LYS A 374 -24.24 5.58 -15.19
CA LYS A 374 -24.56 4.51 -14.24
C LYS A 374 -23.47 4.25 -13.23
N GLN A 375 -22.20 4.38 -13.62
CA GLN A 375 -21.08 4.26 -12.69
C GLN A 375 -21.09 5.41 -11.67
N LEU A 376 -21.39 6.63 -12.10
CA LEU A 376 -21.52 7.78 -11.22
C LEU A 376 -22.67 7.61 -10.24
N ASP A 377 -23.86 7.18 -10.72
CA ASP A 377 -25.02 6.96 -9.85
C ASP A 377 -24.76 5.86 -8.82
N SER A 378 -24.17 4.74 -9.27
CA SER A 378 -23.78 3.64 -8.37
C SER A 378 -22.72 4.07 -7.33
N ASN A 379 -21.72 4.82 -7.76
CA ASN A 379 -20.69 5.35 -6.89
C ASN A 379 -21.28 6.31 -5.84
N PHE A 380 -22.18 7.17 -6.27
CA PHE A 380 -22.89 8.11 -5.40
C PHE A 380 -23.71 7.37 -4.32
N ARG A 381 -24.44 6.32 -4.69
CA ARG A 381 -25.23 5.53 -3.71
C ARG A 381 -24.37 4.94 -2.61
N ILE A 382 -23.19 4.40 -2.95
CA ILE A 382 -22.23 3.90 -1.95
C ILE A 382 -21.81 5.04 -1.00
N MET A 383 -21.52 6.22 -1.55
CA MET A 383 -21.13 7.36 -0.74
C MET A 383 -22.26 7.86 0.16
N GLU A 384 -23.52 7.79 -0.29
CA GLU A 384 -24.69 8.09 0.54
C GLU A 384 -24.85 7.10 1.70
N GLN A 385 -24.64 5.81 1.45
CA GLN A 385 -24.64 4.80 2.51
C GLN A 385 -23.54 5.04 3.56
N ILE A 386 -22.33 5.41 3.10
CA ILE A 386 -21.22 5.78 3.98
C ILE A 386 -21.56 7.02 4.81
N ARG A 387 -22.16 8.07 4.21
CA ARG A 387 -22.59 9.27 4.95
C ARG A 387 -23.72 8.96 5.94
N ALA A 388 -24.68 8.13 5.55
CA ALA A 388 -25.74 7.68 6.45
C ALA A 388 -25.18 6.86 7.64
N ARG A 389 -24.11 6.07 7.42
CA ARG A 389 -23.40 5.37 8.51
C ARG A 389 -22.78 6.35 9.50
N VAL A 390 -22.18 7.45 9.03
CA VAL A 390 -21.65 8.50 9.91
C VAL A 390 -22.75 9.07 10.80
N ASP A 391 -23.89 9.45 10.19
CA ASP A 391 -25.04 9.99 10.93
C ASP A 391 -25.66 9.02 11.94
N ALA A 392 -25.59 7.73 11.63
CA ALA A 392 -26.14 6.70 12.52
C ALA A 392 -25.24 6.40 13.74
N ILE A 393 -23.95 6.72 13.66
CA ILE A 393 -22.95 6.33 14.67
C ILE A 393 -22.48 7.54 15.49
N VAL A 394 -22.18 8.68 14.84
CA VAL A 394 -21.58 9.85 15.49
C VAL A 394 -22.67 10.70 16.10
N GLU A 395 -22.63 10.88 17.42
CA GLU A 395 -23.70 11.50 18.21
C GLU A 395 -23.70 13.03 18.06
N ASP A 396 -22.51 13.66 17.99
CA ASP A 396 -22.40 15.10 17.81
C ASP A 396 -22.62 15.49 16.35
N PRO A 397 -23.63 16.34 16.03
CA PRO A 397 -23.99 16.69 14.66
C PRO A 397 -22.88 17.46 13.90
N GLU A 398 -22.07 18.26 14.59
CA GLU A 398 -20.99 19.04 13.97
C GLU A 398 -19.85 18.11 13.59
N THR A 399 -19.45 17.22 14.49
CA THR A 399 -18.46 16.16 14.23
C THR A 399 -18.94 15.23 13.12
N ALA A 400 -20.22 14.81 13.15
CA ALA A 400 -20.79 13.98 12.09
C ALA A 400 -20.73 14.67 10.72
N ALA A 401 -21.08 15.96 10.67
CA ALA A 401 -21.00 16.73 9.43
C ALA A 401 -19.55 16.82 8.89
N ALA A 402 -18.58 17.05 9.76
CA ALA A 402 -17.16 17.14 9.40
C ALA A 402 -16.56 15.80 8.94
N LEU A 403 -17.05 14.68 9.43
CA LEU A 403 -16.59 13.33 9.05
C LEU A 403 -17.20 12.80 7.74
N LYS A 404 -18.17 13.51 7.12
CA LYS A 404 -18.80 13.09 5.87
C LYS A 404 -17.95 13.44 4.63
N PRO A 405 -17.53 12.45 3.83
CA PRO A 405 -16.81 12.72 2.59
C PRO A 405 -17.78 13.03 1.43
N TYR A 406 -17.49 14.09 0.68
CA TYR A 406 -18.19 14.47 -0.56
C TYR A 406 -17.22 14.40 -1.75
N TYR A 407 -16.78 13.19 -2.09
CA TYR A 407 -15.97 12.87 -3.26
C TYR A 407 -16.36 11.48 -3.79
N PRO A 408 -16.07 11.14 -5.06
CA PRO A 408 -16.40 9.83 -5.60
C PRO A 408 -15.70 8.70 -4.84
N TYR A 409 -16.40 7.61 -4.57
CA TYR A 409 -15.82 6.42 -3.95
C TYR A 409 -14.64 5.87 -4.79
N GLY A 410 -13.52 5.63 -4.15
CA GLY A 410 -12.28 5.25 -4.83
C GLY A 410 -11.40 6.43 -5.26
N CYS A 411 -11.87 7.68 -5.11
CA CYS A 411 -11.06 8.88 -5.27
C CYS A 411 -9.86 8.89 -4.32
N LYS A 412 -10.12 8.59 -3.07
CA LYS A 412 -9.13 8.28 -2.06
C LYS A 412 -9.23 6.79 -1.74
N ARG A 413 -8.18 6.21 -1.14
CA ARG A 413 -8.24 4.82 -0.71
C ARG A 413 -9.47 4.61 0.18
N PRO A 414 -10.41 3.74 -0.19
CA PRO A 414 -11.49 3.34 0.69
C PRO A 414 -10.92 2.71 1.95
N THR A 415 -11.46 3.07 3.10
CA THR A 415 -11.03 2.54 4.40
C THR A 415 -12.18 1.78 5.06
N PHE A 416 -11.83 0.80 5.87
CA PHE A 416 -12.77 -0.11 6.51
C PHE A 416 -12.44 -0.18 7.99
N HIS A 417 -13.36 0.21 8.85
CA HIS A 417 -13.14 0.12 10.29
C HIS A 417 -14.47 0.12 11.06
N ASP A 418 -14.54 -0.71 12.11
CA ASP A 418 -15.75 -0.81 12.92
C ASP A 418 -15.75 0.18 14.09
N GLU A 419 -14.59 0.55 14.62
CA GLU A 419 -14.46 1.39 15.82
C GLU A 419 -14.06 2.86 15.53
N TYR A 420 -13.67 3.23 14.30
CA TYR A 420 -13.21 4.59 14.01
C TYR A 420 -14.28 5.66 14.26
N LEU A 421 -15.48 5.48 13.71
CA LEU A 421 -16.58 6.43 13.91
C LEU A 421 -17.05 6.47 15.38
N PRO A 422 -17.25 5.31 16.06
CA PRO A 422 -17.59 5.30 17.47
C PRO A 422 -16.57 5.97 18.38
N ALA A 423 -15.28 6.00 18.00
CA ALA A 423 -14.24 6.65 18.79
C ALA A 423 -14.51 8.15 19.01
N PHE A 424 -15.16 8.83 18.08
CA PHE A 424 -15.50 10.25 18.19
C PHE A 424 -16.66 10.55 19.12
N ASN A 425 -17.33 9.53 19.69
CA ASN A 425 -18.29 9.69 20.76
C ASN A 425 -17.65 9.69 22.16
N LEU A 426 -16.34 9.41 22.23
CA LEU A 426 -15.60 9.47 23.49
C LEU A 426 -15.30 10.94 23.85
N PRO A 427 -15.49 11.35 25.11
CA PRO A 427 -15.42 12.77 25.50
C PRO A 427 -14.01 13.38 25.38
N HIS A 428 -12.98 12.58 25.30
CA HIS A 428 -11.58 12.98 25.17
C HIS A 428 -11.03 12.84 23.75
N VAL A 429 -11.88 12.54 22.76
CA VAL A 429 -11.49 12.46 21.35
C VAL A 429 -12.08 13.67 20.60
N HIS A 430 -11.22 14.55 20.13
CA HIS A 430 -11.58 15.84 19.56
C HIS A 430 -11.23 15.88 18.08
N LEU A 431 -12.21 16.10 17.20
CA LEU A 431 -11.99 16.36 15.80
C LEU A 431 -11.72 17.85 15.57
N VAL A 432 -10.60 18.17 14.93
CA VAL A 432 -10.26 19.54 14.50
C VAL A 432 -10.27 19.58 12.98
N ASP A 433 -11.28 20.22 12.37
CA ASP A 433 -11.31 20.41 10.92
C ASP A 433 -10.36 21.53 10.51
N THR A 434 -9.31 21.18 9.79
CA THR A 434 -8.23 22.06 9.36
C THR A 434 -8.30 22.41 7.87
N ALA A 435 -9.45 22.19 7.22
CA ALA A 435 -9.62 22.56 5.82
C ALA A 435 -9.55 24.10 5.65
N PRO A 436 -9.07 24.59 4.49
CA PRO A 436 -8.61 23.87 3.32
C PRO A 436 -7.15 23.44 3.37
N MET A 437 -6.30 24.13 4.14
CA MET A 437 -4.84 24.01 4.08
C MET A 437 -4.28 22.82 4.87
N GLY A 438 -5.01 22.31 5.86
CA GLY A 438 -4.46 21.42 6.88
C GLY A 438 -3.82 22.23 8.03
N VAL A 439 -3.06 21.58 8.87
CA VAL A 439 -2.24 22.24 9.90
C VAL A 439 -1.13 23.02 9.20
N THR A 440 -1.02 24.30 9.50
CA THR A 440 -0.03 25.21 8.89
C THR A 440 0.98 25.76 9.88
N ASN A 441 0.72 25.65 11.18
CA ASN A 441 1.62 26.19 12.21
C ASN A 441 1.71 25.26 13.43
N ILE A 442 2.92 25.09 13.92
CA ILE A 442 3.27 24.41 15.17
C ILE A 442 4.17 25.36 15.96
N ASN A 443 4.04 25.38 17.27
CA ASN A 443 4.94 26.10 18.16
C ASN A 443 5.53 25.13 19.21
N GLU A 444 6.25 25.69 20.19
CA GLU A 444 6.90 24.93 21.27
C GLU A 444 5.91 24.03 22.03
N GLN A 445 4.65 24.45 22.14
CA GLN A 445 3.63 23.76 22.95
C GLN A 445 2.73 22.81 22.16
N GLY A 446 2.56 23.02 20.86
CA GLY A 446 1.67 22.17 20.06
C GLY A 446 1.25 22.75 18.72
N VAL A 447 0.07 22.36 18.26
CA VAL A 447 -0.51 22.82 17.00
C VAL A 447 -1.25 24.15 17.20
N VAL A 448 -1.08 25.07 16.27
CA VAL A 448 -1.87 26.32 16.20
C VAL A 448 -2.72 26.29 14.94
N HIS A 449 -4.04 26.36 15.10
CA HIS A 449 -4.99 26.41 14.00
C HIS A 449 -6.08 27.43 14.29
N ASP A 450 -6.36 28.32 13.33
CA ASP A 450 -7.41 29.36 13.41
C ASP A 450 -7.37 30.15 14.74
N HIS A 451 -6.15 30.63 15.10
CA HIS A 451 -5.87 31.36 16.35
C HIS A 451 -6.08 30.56 17.64
N THR A 452 -6.37 29.27 17.56
CA THR A 452 -6.49 28.37 18.70
C THR A 452 -5.22 27.55 18.84
N GLU A 453 -4.67 27.55 20.04
CA GLU A 453 -3.53 26.71 20.40
C GLU A 453 -4.05 25.40 21.01
N TYR A 454 -3.48 24.28 20.55
CA TYR A 454 -3.73 22.92 21.04
C TYR A 454 -2.46 22.40 21.68
N PRO A 455 -2.29 22.55 23.01
CA PRO A 455 -1.12 22.04 23.70
C PRO A 455 -1.08 20.51 23.66
N LEU A 456 0.10 19.96 23.36
CA LEU A 456 0.30 18.53 23.14
C LEU A 456 1.56 18.06 23.87
N ASP A 457 1.52 16.85 24.41
CA ASP A 457 2.72 16.14 24.86
C ASP A 457 3.41 15.41 23.71
N VAL A 458 2.59 14.89 22.75
CA VAL A 458 3.08 14.07 21.63
C VAL A 458 2.35 14.46 20.35
N LEU A 459 3.10 14.55 19.25
CA LEU A 459 2.57 14.84 17.92
C LEU A 459 2.89 13.72 16.93
N ILE A 460 1.87 13.11 16.34
CA ILE A 460 2.00 11.98 15.42
C ILE A 460 1.64 12.41 13.99
N TYR A 461 2.58 12.22 13.06
CA TYR A 461 2.37 12.50 11.65
C TYR A 461 1.82 11.27 10.92
N ALA A 462 0.53 11.27 10.59
CA ALA A 462 -0.14 10.28 9.75
C ALA A 462 -0.33 10.79 8.31
N THR A 463 0.70 11.46 7.79
CA THR A 463 0.67 12.22 6.54
C THR A 463 0.92 11.38 5.28
N GLY A 464 1.11 10.07 5.46
CA GLY A 464 1.15 9.08 4.38
C GLY A 464 2.50 8.95 3.70
N PHE A 465 2.48 8.54 2.43
CA PHE A 465 3.68 8.17 1.66
C PHE A 465 3.73 8.88 0.32
N GLN A 466 4.93 9.03 -0.22
CA GLN A 466 5.11 9.38 -1.62
C GLN A 466 4.78 8.15 -2.47
N TRP A 467 3.72 8.25 -3.23
CA TRP A 467 3.33 7.21 -4.18
C TRP A 467 4.33 7.18 -5.32
N MET A 468 4.85 5.98 -5.65
CA MET A 468 5.81 5.81 -6.74
C MET A 468 6.98 6.79 -6.63
N ALA A 469 7.63 6.82 -5.46
CA ALA A 469 8.71 7.76 -5.17
C ALA A 469 9.77 7.78 -6.28
N THR A 470 9.94 8.94 -6.88
CA THR A 470 10.90 9.15 -7.97
C THR A 470 12.34 8.85 -7.58
N SER A 471 12.68 8.99 -6.28
CA SER A 471 14.00 8.64 -5.75
C SER A 471 14.42 7.20 -6.05
N THR A 472 13.49 6.23 -5.97
CA THR A 472 13.77 4.84 -6.31
C THR A 472 14.18 4.66 -7.77
N PHE A 473 13.58 5.43 -8.68
CA PHE A 473 13.86 5.32 -10.10
C PHE A 473 15.04 6.18 -10.55
N ASN A 474 15.46 7.16 -9.73
CA ASN A 474 16.69 7.94 -9.95
C ASN A 474 17.96 7.10 -9.79
N MET A 475 17.91 6.05 -8.96
CA MET A 475 19.07 5.20 -8.73
C MET A 475 19.36 4.22 -9.87
N ILE A 476 18.47 4.10 -10.86
CA ILE A 476 18.59 3.13 -11.96
C ILE A 476 19.01 3.86 -13.23
N ALA A 477 20.28 3.71 -13.63
CA ALA A 477 20.83 4.27 -14.87
C ALA A 477 20.97 3.17 -15.93
N GLY A 478 20.17 3.27 -17.00
CA GLY A 478 20.14 2.33 -18.11
C GLY A 478 21.17 2.65 -19.20
N ARG A 479 20.86 2.25 -20.45
CA ARG A 479 21.70 2.52 -21.62
C ARG A 479 22.02 4.01 -21.74
N GLY A 480 23.28 4.32 -22.00
CA GLY A 480 23.76 5.71 -22.11
C GLY A 480 23.77 6.50 -20.81
N GLY A 481 23.58 5.86 -19.65
CA GLY A 481 23.62 6.49 -18.33
C GLY A 481 22.36 7.31 -17.97
N LYS A 482 21.31 7.29 -18.81
CA LYS A 482 20.05 7.96 -18.53
C LYS A 482 19.29 7.22 -17.42
N THR A 483 18.85 7.94 -16.38
CA THR A 483 18.08 7.32 -15.32
C THR A 483 16.63 7.04 -15.73
N LEU A 484 16.00 6.10 -15.07
CA LEU A 484 14.60 5.75 -15.33
C LEU A 484 13.66 6.92 -15.02
N SER A 485 13.96 7.70 -13.98
CA SER A 485 13.22 8.92 -13.66
C SER A 485 13.39 10.00 -14.73
N GLU A 486 14.61 10.24 -15.21
CA GLU A 486 14.85 11.20 -16.32
C GLU A 486 14.09 10.82 -17.57
N LYS A 487 14.09 9.52 -17.92
CA LYS A 487 13.30 9.02 -19.05
C LYS A 487 11.82 9.34 -18.88
N TRP A 488 11.23 8.97 -17.73
CA TRP A 488 9.80 9.16 -17.52
C TRP A 488 9.39 10.62 -17.34
N GLN A 489 10.27 11.48 -16.83
CA GLN A 489 10.03 12.92 -16.77
C GLN A 489 10.05 13.59 -18.16
N THR A 490 10.92 13.13 -19.05
CA THR A 490 11.08 13.73 -20.39
C THR A 490 10.14 13.16 -21.44
N GLU A 491 9.76 11.89 -21.32
CA GLU A 491 9.00 11.15 -22.33
C GLU A 491 7.59 10.74 -21.87
N GLY A 492 7.23 11.05 -20.63
CA GLY A 492 6.05 10.52 -19.94
C GLY A 492 6.30 9.11 -19.41
N THR A 493 5.55 8.73 -18.37
CA THR A 493 5.67 7.40 -17.76
C THR A 493 5.17 6.33 -18.72
N LYS A 494 6.08 5.49 -19.18
CA LYS A 494 5.83 4.37 -20.08
C LYS A 494 6.51 3.13 -19.55
N THR A 495 5.81 2.02 -19.61
CA THR A 495 6.34 0.69 -19.29
C THR A 495 5.72 -0.34 -20.23
N PHE A 496 6.28 -1.52 -20.27
CA PHE A 496 5.60 -2.68 -20.83
C PHE A 496 5.18 -3.61 -19.70
N LEU A 497 3.89 -3.82 -19.55
CA LEU A 497 3.25 -4.60 -18.46
C LEU A 497 3.51 -4.06 -17.05
N GLY A 498 4.06 -2.86 -16.89
CA GLY A 498 4.55 -2.38 -15.60
C GLY A 498 5.80 -3.11 -15.07
N LEU A 499 6.42 -3.92 -15.91
CA LEU A 499 7.54 -4.80 -15.55
C LEU A 499 8.85 -4.38 -16.23
N HIS A 500 8.77 -3.76 -17.40
CA HIS A 500 9.94 -3.38 -18.20
C HIS A 500 9.85 -1.93 -18.66
N SER A 501 11.00 -1.32 -18.91
CA SER A 501 11.12 -0.07 -19.65
C SER A 501 12.20 -0.19 -20.72
N ASN A 502 11.94 0.26 -21.95
CA ASN A 502 12.89 0.23 -23.05
C ASN A 502 14.17 1.00 -22.71
N GLY A 503 15.32 0.45 -23.03
CA GLY A 503 16.64 1.01 -22.70
C GLY A 503 17.16 0.62 -21.30
N PHE A 504 16.46 -0.28 -20.60
CA PHE A 504 16.87 -0.84 -19.32
C PHE A 504 16.92 -2.36 -19.39
N PRO A 505 17.94 -2.91 -20.09
CA PRO A 505 18.03 -4.35 -20.31
C PRO A 505 18.14 -5.13 -19.01
N ASN A 506 17.58 -6.33 -18.95
CA ASN A 506 17.66 -7.23 -17.79
C ASN A 506 17.13 -6.60 -16.47
N LEU A 507 16.38 -5.50 -16.56
CA LEU A 507 15.69 -4.88 -15.42
C LEU A 507 14.23 -5.32 -15.38
N PHE A 508 13.77 -5.70 -14.20
CA PHE A 508 12.37 -6.02 -13.94
C PHE A 508 11.85 -5.17 -12.77
N ILE A 509 10.64 -4.66 -12.90
CA ILE A 509 10.00 -3.81 -11.88
C ILE A 509 8.76 -4.51 -11.37
N VAL A 510 8.78 -5.03 -10.14
CA VAL A 510 7.58 -5.61 -9.54
C VAL A 510 6.63 -4.49 -9.12
N SER A 511 5.42 -4.51 -9.66
CA SER A 511 4.38 -3.49 -9.41
C SER A 511 4.80 -2.08 -9.81
N GLY A 512 5.50 -1.94 -10.92
CA GLY A 512 5.82 -0.66 -11.53
C GLY A 512 4.57 0.08 -12.05
N PRO A 513 4.74 1.31 -12.54
CA PRO A 513 3.67 2.05 -13.19
C PRO A 513 2.99 1.22 -14.26
N GLN A 514 1.67 1.34 -14.42
CA GLN A 514 0.88 0.57 -15.40
C GLN A 514 0.87 -0.96 -15.19
N GLY A 515 1.49 -1.47 -14.11
CA GLY A 515 1.56 -2.90 -13.79
C GLY A 515 0.40 -3.42 -12.94
N GLY A 516 -0.49 -2.55 -12.49
CA GLY A 516 -1.59 -2.92 -11.61
C GLY A 516 -2.61 -3.81 -12.30
N GLY A 517 -2.78 -5.05 -11.85
CA GLY A 517 -3.68 -6.04 -12.43
C GLY A 517 -5.18 -5.79 -12.23
N GLY A 518 -5.61 -4.59 -11.85
CA GLY A 518 -7.02 -4.27 -11.57
C GLY A 518 -7.60 -5.00 -10.36
N SER A 519 -6.75 -5.52 -9.49
CA SER A 519 -7.13 -6.13 -8.21
C SER A 519 -6.75 -5.20 -7.05
N PHE A 520 -7.65 -5.08 -6.08
CA PHE A 520 -7.33 -4.43 -4.80
C PHE A 520 -6.39 -5.29 -3.94
N ASN A 521 -6.14 -6.53 -4.34
CA ASN A 521 -5.22 -7.44 -3.68
C ASN A 521 -3.82 -7.31 -4.30
N PHE A 522 -2.94 -6.62 -3.60
CA PHE A 522 -1.58 -6.34 -4.06
C PHE A 522 -0.71 -7.61 -4.14
N THR A 523 -0.93 -8.57 -3.25
CA THR A 523 -0.16 -9.84 -3.26
C THR A 523 -0.49 -10.71 -4.48
N ASP A 524 -1.72 -10.67 -5.02
CA ASP A 524 -2.07 -11.33 -6.27
C ASP A 524 -1.33 -10.73 -7.49
N ALA A 525 -1.19 -9.40 -7.51
CA ALA A 525 -0.41 -8.72 -8.54
C ALA A 525 1.08 -9.09 -8.45
N ILE A 526 1.66 -9.06 -7.25
CA ILE A 526 3.05 -9.45 -6.99
C ILE A 526 3.31 -10.89 -7.44
N GLU A 527 2.43 -11.84 -7.08
CA GLU A 527 2.56 -13.24 -7.47
C GLU A 527 2.54 -13.38 -9.00
N THR A 528 1.61 -12.70 -9.66
CA THR A 528 1.49 -12.75 -11.12
C THR A 528 2.72 -12.15 -11.83
N HIS A 529 3.28 -11.08 -11.28
CA HIS A 529 4.54 -10.49 -11.77
C HIS A 529 5.72 -11.43 -11.54
N GLY A 530 5.81 -12.05 -10.37
CA GLY A 530 6.84 -13.04 -10.06
C GLY A 530 6.80 -14.25 -11.01
N GLU A 531 5.60 -14.80 -11.28
CA GLU A 531 5.40 -15.88 -12.26
C GLU A 531 5.91 -15.50 -13.66
N TYR A 532 5.64 -14.26 -14.08
CA TYR A 532 6.12 -13.77 -15.37
C TYR A 532 7.64 -13.58 -15.40
N ILE A 533 8.22 -12.99 -14.38
CA ILE A 533 9.67 -12.77 -14.28
C ILE A 533 10.41 -14.12 -14.35
N VAL A 534 9.97 -15.09 -13.54
CA VAL A 534 10.58 -16.44 -13.54
C VAL A 534 10.43 -17.12 -14.89
N TRP A 535 9.29 -16.98 -15.57
CA TRP A 535 9.10 -17.47 -16.93
C TRP A 535 10.14 -16.86 -17.89
N MET A 536 10.35 -15.52 -17.85
CA MET A 536 11.32 -14.86 -18.72
C MET A 536 12.74 -15.30 -18.41
N LEU A 537 13.14 -15.37 -17.13
CA LEU A 537 14.48 -15.80 -16.74
C LEU A 537 14.75 -17.25 -17.15
N SER A 538 13.76 -18.15 -17.02
CA SER A 538 13.86 -19.55 -17.45
C SER A 538 14.04 -19.63 -18.96
N LYS A 539 13.27 -18.84 -19.72
CA LYS A 539 13.41 -18.75 -21.17
C LYS A 539 14.80 -18.26 -21.58
N MET A 540 15.31 -17.22 -20.94
CA MET A 540 16.66 -16.69 -21.20
C MET A 540 17.73 -17.76 -20.99
N ARG A 541 17.64 -18.49 -19.87
CA ARG A 541 18.55 -19.59 -19.53
C ARG A 541 18.47 -20.72 -20.56
N ASP A 542 17.26 -21.19 -20.85
CA ASP A 542 17.02 -22.38 -21.67
C ASP A 542 17.37 -22.14 -23.16
N GLU A 543 17.28 -20.91 -23.65
CA GLU A 543 17.61 -20.50 -25.01
C GLU A 543 19.02 -19.88 -25.15
N GLY A 544 19.74 -19.70 -24.04
CA GLY A 544 21.11 -19.17 -24.03
C GLY A 544 21.22 -17.69 -24.37
N HIS A 545 20.20 -16.91 -24.03
CA HIS A 545 20.22 -15.46 -24.20
C HIS A 545 20.82 -14.77 -22.97
N ASP A 546 21.69 -13.79 -23.16
CA ASP A 546 22.34 -13.04 -22.09
C ASP A 546 21.61 -11.75 -21.72
N VAL A 547 20.98 -11.12 -22.69
CA VAL A 547 20.33 -9.81 -22.54
C VAL A 547 18.91 -9.87 -23.08
N VAL A 548 17.96 -9.32 -22.34
CA VAL A 548 16.59 -9.05 -22.78
C VAL A 548 16.27 -7.58 -22.57
N ASP A 549 15.76 -6.93 -23.58
CA ASP A 549 15.16 -5.60 -23.53
C ASP A 549 13.80 -5.65 -24.21
N ILE A 550 13.01 -4.62 -24.10
CA ILE A 550 11.75 -4.48 -24.86
C ILE A 550 11.94 -3.51 -26.03
N THR A 551 11.12 -3.67 -27.07
CA THR A 551 11.09 -2.70 -28.15
C THR A 551 10.41 -1.40 -27.69
N GLU A 552 10.88 -0.25 -28.16
CA GLU A 552 10.24 1.04 -27.91
C GLU A 552 8.76 1.03 -28.35
N GLN A 553 8.48 0.37 -29.48
CA GLN A 553 7.12 0.25 -30.01
C GLN A 553 6.18 -0.52 -29.06
N ALA A 554 6.67 -1.58 -28.40
CA ALA A 554 5.87 -2.34 -27.45
C ALA A 554 5.52 -1.51 -26.21
N GLU A 555 6.48 -0.73 -25.70
CA GLU A 555 6.28 0.20 -24.59
C GLU A 555 5.23 1.27 -24.93
N ILE A 556 5.36 1.91 -26.11
CA ILE A 556 4.41 2.93 -26.58
C ILE A 556 3.01 2.35 -26.74
N GLN A 557 2.85 1.22 -27.43
CA GLN A 557 1.54 0.59 -27.65
C GLN A 557 0.85 0.19 -26.34
N TYR A 558 1.63 -0.28 -25.38
CA TYR A 558 1.06 -0.64 -24.08
C TYR A 558 0.64 0.60 -23.28
N ALA A 559 1.45 1.67 -23.28
CA ALA A 559 1.10 2.94 -22.65
C ALA A 559 -0.13 3.60 -23.28
N GLU A 560 -0.28 3.55 -24.61
CA GLU A 560 -1.47 4.00 -25.33
C GLU A 560 -2.71 3.21 -24.90
N HIS A 561 -2.56 1.89 -24.83
CA HIS A 561 -3.64 1.04 -24.34
C HIS A 561 -4.06 1.37 -22.91
N CYS A 562 -3.11 1.68 -22.01
CA CYS A 562 -3.42 2.11 -20.64
C CYS A 562 -4.21 3.42 -20.63
N ARG A 563 -3.86 4.39 -21.48
CA ARG A 563 -4.61 5.65 -21.62
C ARG A 563 -6.03 5.45 -22.13
N ASP A 564 -6.20 4.60 -23.15
CA ASP A 564 -7.52 4.30 -23.72
C ASP A 564 -8.44 3.59 -22.73
N ALA A 565 -7.87 2.71 -21.91
CA ALA A 565 -8.60 1.98 -20.87
C ALA A 565 -9.00 2.86 -19.67
N ASP A 566 -8.36 4.01 -19.49
CA ASP A 566 -8.61 4.95 -18.39
C ASP A 566 -10.00 5.64 -18.49
N VAL A 567 -10.73 5.42 -19.57
CA VAL A 567 -12.14 5.86 -19.69
C VAL A 567 -13.00 5.28 -18.56
N ALA A 568 -12.69 4.07 -18.08
CA ALA A 568 -13.41 3.46 -16.96
C ALA A 568 -13.18 4.18 -15.62
N THR A 569 -12.11 4.96 -15.49
CA THR A 569 -11.80 5.75 -14.30
C THR A 569 -12.21 7.22 -14.44
N ALA A 570 -12.90 7.58 -15.52
CA ALA A 570 -13.35 8.94 -15.79
C ALA A 570 -14.01 9.64 -14.57
N PRO A 571 -14.84 8.98 -13.75
CA PRO A 571 -15.39 9.58 -12.53
C PRO A 571 -14.34 10.02 -11.51
N LEU A 572 -13.13 9.45 -11.58
CA LEU A 572 -12.04 9.69 -10.63
C LEU A 572 -11.00 10.70 -11.14
N ARG A 573 -11.12 11.18 -12.38
CA ARG A 573 -10.15 12.12 -12.99
C ARG A 573 -10.09 13.46 -12.27
N ASP A 574 -11.24 13.94 -11.80
CA ASP A 574 -11.33 15.19 -11.08
C ASP A 574 -10.95 15.12 -9.61
N CYS A 575 -10.50 13.95 -9.15
CA CYS A 575 -10.10 13.76 -7.78
C CYS A 575 -8.74 14.38 -7.47
N LEU A 576 -8.59 14.93 -6.27
CA LEU A 576 -7.29 15.29 -5.71
C LEU A 576 -6.79 14.12 -4.84
N SER A 577 -5.98 13.26 -5.41
CA SER A 577 -5.53 12.01 -4.77
C SER A 577 -4.09 11.71 -5.14
N TYR A 578 -3.39 11.02 -4.26
CA TYR A 578 -2.06 10.50 -4.60
C TYR A 578 -2.09 9.46 -5.73
N TYR A 579 -3.24 8.84 -5.99
CA TYR A 579 -3.43 7.91 -7.11
C TYR A 579 -3.30 8.57 -8.49
N ASN A 580 -3.57 9.86 -8.58
CA ASN A 580 -3.49 10.64 -9.82
C ASN A 580 -2.53 11.84 -9.69
N GLY A 581 -1.50 11.73 -8.84
CA GLY A 581 -0.52 12.79 -8.64
C GLY A 581 -1.14 14.10 -8.15
N HIS A 582 -2.20 14.03 -7.34
CA HIS A 582 -3.00 15.18 -6.91
C HIS A 582 -3.65 15.97 -8.07
N GLY A 583 -3.92 15.27 -9.17
CA GLY A 583 -4.55 15.85 -10.37
C GLY A 583 -3.57 16.23 -11.48
N ASP A 584 -2.26 16.10 -11.24
CA ASP A 584 -1.21 16.48 -12.21
C ASP A 584 -0.73 15.32 -13.10
N ALA A 585 -1.10 14.08 -12.76
CA ALA A 585 -0.68 12.94 -13.54
C ALA A 585 -1.49 12.81 -14.85
N GLU A 586 -0.77 12.52 -15.93
CA GLU A 586 -1.41 12.22 -17.21
C GLU A 586 -2.26 10.93 -17.12
N PRO A 587 -3.40 10.87 -17.84
CA PRO A 587 -4.22 9.65 -17.93
C PRO A 587 -3.38 8.43 -18.35
N GLY A 588 -3.57 7.31 -17.66
CA GLY A 588 -2.85 6.07 -17.93
C GLY A 588 -1.38 6.03 -17.49
N SER A 589 -0.86 7.11 -16.89
CA SER A 589 0.52 7.16 -16.39
C SER A 589 0.72 6.49 -15.05
N LEU A 590 -0.35 6.26 -14.29
CA LEU A 590 -0.28 5.75 -12.93
C LEU A 590 -0.39 4.24 -12.83
N ALA A 591 0.01 3.72 -11.67
CA ALA A 591 -0.03 2.30 -11.34
C ALA A 591 -1.43 1.69 -11.38
N TYR A 592 -2.46 2.52 -11.26
CA TYR A 592 -3.83 2.07 -11.17
C TYR A 592 -4.44 1.86 -12.56
N TYR A 593 -3.97 0.81 -13.22
CA TYR A 593 -4.56 0.35 -14.44
C TYR A 593 -5.65 -0.69 -14.14
N GLY A 594 -6.91 -0.24 -14.12
CA GLY A 594 -8.09 -1.11 -13.98
C GLY A 594 -8.40 -1.95 -15.22
N GLY A 595 -7.51 -1.96 -16.21
CA GLY A 595 -7.73 -2.58 -17.50
C GLY A 595 -7.63 -4.10 -17.49
N GLY A 596 -8.75 -4.76 -17.78
CA GLY A 596 -8.85 -6.21 -17.92
C GLY A 596 -8.00 -6.84 -19.02
N ASN A 597 -7.11 -6.08 -19.63
CA ASN A 597 -6.32 -6.54 -20.79
C ASN A 597 -4.85 -6.87 -20.47
N TRP A 598 -4.37 -6.59 -19.26
CA TRP A 598 -3.00 -6.93 -18.85
C TRP A 598 -2.67 -8.41 -19.12
N HIS A 599 -3.55 -9.32 -18.71
CA HIS A 599 -3.37 -10.75 -18.98
C HIS A 599 -3.35 -11.10 -20.47
N LYS A 600 -4.12 -10.40 -21.29
CA LYS A 600 -4.11 -10.62 -22.74
C LYS A 600 -2.80 -10.16 -23.36
N PHE A 601 -2.30 -8.99 -22.95
CA PHE A 601 -1.00 -8.50 -23.39
C PHE A 601 0.13 -9.44 -22.96
N ARG A 602 0.10 -9.89 -21.71
CA ARG A 602 1.06 -10.88 -21.19
C ARG A 602 1.05 -12.17 -22.01
N ILE A 603 -0.11 -12.78 -22.19
CA ILE A 603 -0.25 -14.03 -22.92
C ILE A 603 0.27 -13.86 -24.35
N ARG A 604 -0.18 -12.80 -25.06
CA ARG A 604 0.30 -12.52 -26.40
C ARG A 604 1.82 -12.35 -26.46
N ALA A 605 2.38 -11.57 -25.54
CA ALA A 605 3.82 -11.35 -25.47
C ALA A 605 4.61 -12.65 -25.22
N GLN A 606 4.07 -13.55 -24.41
CA GLN A 606 4.65 -14.86 -24.16
C GLN A 606 4.55 -15.81 -25.36
N GLU A 607 3.50 -15.69 -26.16
CA GLU A 607 3.26 -16.51 -27.36
C GLU A 607 4.08 -16.04 -28.57
N THR A 608 4.12 -14.72 -28.82
CA THR A 608 4.73 -14.16 -30.05
C THR A 608 6.18 -13.73 -29.88
N LEU A 609 6.57 -13.33 -28.66
CA LEU A 609 7.86 -12.72 -28.33
C LEU A 609 8.16 -11.40 -29.05
N ASP A 610 7.25 -10.88 -29.88
CA ASP A 610 7.40 -9.66 -30.64
C ASP A 610 7.83 -8.43 -29.82
N PRO A 611 7.40 -8.27 -28.54
CA PRO A 611 7.80 -7.14 -27.71
C PRO A 611 9.28 -7.13 -27.32
N TYR A 612 9.99 -8.27 -27.39
CA TYR A 612 11.31 -8.44 -26.81
C TYR A 612 12.43 -8.38 -27.82
N VAL A 613 13.58 -7.88 -27.36
CA VAL A 613 14.85 -7.93 -28.07
C VAL A 613 15.81 -8.77 -27.22
N PHE A 614 16.27 -9.88 -27.78
CA PHE A 614 17.23 -10.76 -27.14
C PHE A 614 18.62 -10.54 -27.71
N GLY A 615 19.65 -10.57 -26.85
CA GLY A 615 21.06 -10.43 -27.23
C GLY A 615 21.93 -11.51 -26.56
N SER A 616 23.06 -11.80 -27.21
CA SER A 616 24.20 -12.47 -26.57
C SER A 616 25.08 -11.39 -25.96
N GLY A 617 25.51 -11.57 -24.70
CA GLY A 617 26.38 -10.66 -23.96
C GLY A 617 27.79 -10.58 -24.54
#